data_201a85784d24da8145bc8eddd735f315
#
_entry.id   201a85784d24da8145bc8eddd735f315
#
_cell.length_a   1.000
_cell.length_b   1.000
_cell.length_c   1.000
_cell.angle_alpha   90.00
_cell.angle_beta   90.00
_cell.angle_gamma   90.00
#
_symmetry.space_group_name_H-M   'P 1'
#
loop_
_entity.id
_entity.type
_entity.pdbx_description
1 polymer ?
#
loop_
_entity_poly.entity_id
_entity_poly.type
_entity_poly.pdbx_seq_one_letter_code
_entity_poly.pdbx_strand_id
1 'polypeptide(L)'
;MKKNRWLLLLGLVFLFSLSACGSLMSTPEPIPTITLDSNAQAAESTSPSGGTTVTASAIIVPVNSVQLSFPLVGSVVEVLVDAGDLVNAGDTLVQLDTAILQAKVIEAEANVISAETQVSYLRRINESSNENILAAEAEVDRQNAILNVALERLNQATLVAPIGGTIASVDISLGETVTPGLVVITIGDLKKMQIETTDLSERDIPDVKVGQSASISVDALDQEMSGLVTRIVEQASSIGGDVVYKVIISLDEAPPELRWGMSAEVRINAEE
;
A
#
# COMPACT_ATOMS: atom_id res chain seq x y z
N MET A 1 -35.96 -55.88 -5.18
CA MET A 1 -36.58 -55.92 -3.86
C MET A 1 -35.53 -55.79 -2.76
N LYS A 2 -34.93 -54.61 -2.54
CA LYS A 2 -33.90 -54.36 -1.49
C LYS A 2 -33.95 -52.92 -0.94
N LYS A 3 -35.12 -52.25 -0.89
CA LYS A 3 -35.21 -50.81 -0.55
C LYS A 3 -35.87 -50.47 0.80
N ASN A 4 -36.38 -51.45 1.57
CA ASN A 4 -37.17 -51.15 2.78
C ASN A 4 -36.54 -51.61 4.11
N ARG A 5 -35.29 -52.08 4.13
CA ARG A 5 -34.64 -52.49 5.40
C ARG A 5 -33.88 -51.40 6.16
N TRP A 6 -33.68 -50.24 5.56
CA TRP A 6 -32.93 -49.17 6.20
C TRP A 6 -33.85 -48.17 6.98
N LEU A 7 -35.11 -48.10 6.62
CA LEU A 7 -36.11 -47.25 7.33
C LEU A 7 -36.54 -47.83 8.67
N LEU A 8 -36.39 -49.15 8.91
CA LEU A 8 -36.75 -49.78 10.19
C LEU A 8 -35.65 -49.69 11.25
N LEU A 9 -34.38 -49.42 10.86
CA LEU A 9 -33.27 -49.22 11.79
C LEU A 9 -33.20 -47.78 12.32
N LEU A 10 -33.77 -46.77 11.62
CA LEU A 10 -33.82 -45.38 12.05
C LEU A 10 -34.99 -45.13 13.05
N GLY A 11 -36.02 -45.99 13.06
CA GLY A 11 -37.14 -45.92 14.00
C GLY A 11 -36.85 -46.44 15.41
N LEU A 12 -35.86 -47.32 15.55
CA LEU A 12 -35.52 -47.98 16.83
C LEU A 12 -34.58 -47.16 17.72
N VAL A 13 -33.81 -46.20 17.15
CA VAL A 13 -32.87 -45.33 17.90
C VAL A 13 -33.58 -44.13 18.55
N PHE A 14 -34.78 -43.77 18.11
CA PHE A 14 -35.51 -42.62 18.63
C PHE A 14 -36.41 -42.92 19.86
N LEU A 15 -36.51 -44.15 20.31
CA LEU A 15 -37.37 -44.59 21.40
C LEU A 15 -36.67 -44.81 22.75
N PHE A 16 -35.37 -44.55 22.85
CA PHE A 16 -34.58 -44.79 24.08
C PHE A 16 -34.05 -43.54 24.78
N SER A 17 -34.50 -42.34 24.42
CA SER A 17 -33.96 -41.08 25.00
C SER A 17 -34.95 -40.29 25.88
N LEU A 18 -35.97 -40.93 26.45
CA LEU A 18 -36.84 -40.28 27.44
C LEU A 18 -36.88 -41.10 28.71
N SER A 19 -35.87 -41.00 29.57
CA SER A 19 -35.96 -41.29 31.00
C SER A 19 -34.71 -40.93 31.73
N ALA A 20 -34.53 -39.71 32.19
CA ALA A 20 -33.76 -39.34 33.37
C ALA A 20 -34.06 -37.87 33.77
N CYS A 21 -35.22 -37.63 34.35
CA CYS A 21 -35.41 -36.50 35.27
C CYS A 21 -34.95 -36.99 36.65
N GLY A 22 -33.81 -36.58 37.09
CA GLY A 22 -33.31 -36.69 38.45
C GLY A 22 -32.88 -35.33 38.93
N SER A 23 -33.76 -34.68 39.69
CA SER A 23 -33.51 -33.42 40.38
C SER A 23 -32.44 -33.60 41.43
N LEU A 24 -31.32 -32.89 41.28
CA LEU A 24 -30.39 -32.52 42.35
C LEU A 24 -30.37 -31.00 42.43
N MET A 25 -31.22 -30.49 43.29
CA MET A 25 -31.24 -29.12 43.78
C MET A 25 -30.05 -28.98 44.72
N SER A 26 -28.89 -28.53 44.21
CA SER A 26 -27.80 -28.02 45.05
C SER A 26 -28.08 -26.54 45.34
N THR A 27 -28.30 -26.28 46.60
CA THR A 27 -28.42 -24.93 47.18
C THR A 27 -27.15 -24.17 46.85
N PRO A 28 -27.19 -22.96 46.25
CA PRO A 28 -25.96 -22.16 46.12
C PRO A 28 -25.44 -21.73 47.48
N GLU A 29 -24.18 -22.00 47.75
CA GLU A 29 -23.49 -21.43 48.91
C GLU A 29 -23.50 -19.90 48.82
N PRO A 30 -23.70 -19.18 49.93
CA PRO A 30 -23.69 -17.73 49.91
C PRO A 30 -22.26 -17.25 49.59
N ILE A 31 -22.18 -16.40 48.57
CA ILE A 31 -20.91 -15.70 48.21
C ILE A 31 -20.47 -14.89 49.45
N PRO A 32 -19.20 -14.99 49.88
CA PRO A 32 -18.72 -14.19 50.98
C PRO A 32 -18.73 -12.71 50.58
N THR A 33 -19.57 -11.94 51.27
CA THR A 33 -19.61 -10.49 51.13
C THR A 33 -18.36 -9.95 51.79
N ILE A 34 -17.40 -9.44 51.00
CA ILE A 34 -16.25 -8.68 51.52
C ILE A 34 -16.81 -7.33 51.96
N THR A 35 -16.91 -7.14 53.27
CA THR A 35 -17.12 -5.81 53.85
C THR A 35 -15.86 -5.00 53.64
N LEU A 36 -15.92 -3.99 52.78
CA LEU A 36 -14.88 -2.98 52.70
C LEU A 36 -14.90 -2.18 53.98
N ASP A 37 -13.83 -2.38 54.78
CA ASP A 37 -13.54 -1.51 55.90
C ASP A 37 -13.32 -0.09 55.35
N SER A 38 -14.22 0.84 55.71
CA SER A 38 -14.19 2.24 55.25
C SER A 38 -13.14 3.07 56.01
N ASN A 39 -11.96 2.51 56.24
CA ASN A 39 -10.82 3.22 56.80
C ASN A 39 -9.51 2.96 56.08
N ALA A 40 -9.57 2.72 54.78
CA ALA A 40 -8.41 2.91 53.92
C ALA A 40 -8.33 4.40 53.59
N GLN A 41 -7.41 5.04 54.27
CA GLN A 41 -6.92 6.38 54.01
C GLN A 41 -6.68 6.48 52.49
N ALA A 42 -7.45 7.34 51.83
CA ALA A 42 -7.25 7.63 50.39
C ALA A 42 -5.78 8.05 50.26
N ALA A 43 -4.97 7.15 49.71
CA ALA A 43 -3.75 7.58 49.06
C ALA A 43 -4.25 8.49 47.91
N GLU A 44 -4.08 9.78 48.07
CA GLU A 44 -4.18 10.72 47.02
C GLU A 44 -3.28 10.21 45.88
N SER A 45 -3.88 9.52 44.91
CA SER A 45 -3.31 9.43 43.62
C SER A 45 -3.18 10.87 43.15
N THR A 46 -2.00 11.45 43.28
CA THR A 46 -1.62 12.63 42.54
C THR A 46 -1.74 12.21 41.05
N SER A 47 -2.91 12.39 40.51
CA SER A 47 -3.08 12.50 39.08
C SER A 47 -2.15 13.62 38.65
N PRO A 48 -1.19 13.40 37.75
CA PRO A 48 -0.45 14.51 37.19
C PRO A 48 -1.48 15.46 36.59
N SER A 49 -1.32 16.74 36.87
CA SER A 49 -2.10 17.86 36.35
C SER A 49 -2.43 17.61 34.91
N GLY A 50 -3.73 17.40 34.62
CA GLY A 50 -4.16 16.83 33.37
C GLY A 50 -4.09 17.80 32.22
N GLY A 51 -3.03 17.71 31.47
CA GLY A 51 -3.07 18.07 30.05
C GLY A 51 -3.93 17.03 29.34
N THR A 52 -4.83 17.43 28.47
CA THR A 52 -5.58 16.51 27.63
C THR A 52 -4.59 15.86 26.67
N THR A 53 -4.25 14.60 26.89
CA THR A 53 -3.32 13.85 26.03
C THR A 53 -4.15 12.95 25.12
N VAL A 54 -3.96 13.09 23.83
CA VAL A 54 -4.58 12.22 22.83
C VAL A 54 -3.61 11.09 22.49
N THR A 55 -4.07 9.85 22.63
CA THR A 55 -3.26 8.65 22.36
C THR A 55 -3.79 7.95 21.11
N ALA A 56 -2.89 7.53 20.22
CA ALA A 56 -3.22 6.78 19.02
C ALA A 56 -2.13 5.76 18.68
N SER A 57 -2.54 4.66 18.06
CA SER A 57 -1.60 3.76 17.40
C SER A 57 -1.08 4.39 16.12
N ALA A 58 0.15 4.08 15.76
CA ALA A 58 0.82 4.65 14.61
C ALA A 58 1.77 3.66 13.97
N ILE A 59 2.18 3.97 12.75
CA ILE A 59 3.21 3.25 12.00
C ILE A 59 4.31 4.21 11.55
N ILE A 60 5.51 3.68 11.46
CA ILE A 60 6.67 4.39 10.95
C ILE A 60 6.72 4.21 9.44
N VAL A 61 6.76 5.32 8.70
CA VAL A 61 6.84 5.33 7.24
C VAL A 61 7.88 6.32 6.75
N PRO A 62 8.48 6.14 5.59
CA PRO A 62 9.35 7.16 4.99
C PRO A 62 8.53 8.37 4.56
N VAL A 63 9.14 9.56 4.62
CA VAL A 63 8.51 10.82 4.15
C VAL A 63 8.16 10.74 2.67
N ASN A 64 9.03 10.12 1.86
CA ASN A 64 8.80 9.88 0.45
C ASN A 64 8.92 8.41 0.14
N SER A 65 7.90 7.86 -0.49
CA SER A 65 7.90 6.48 -0.99
C SER A 65 7.12 6.37 -2.28
N VAL A 66 7.52 5.45 -3.13
CA VAL A 66 6.85 5.15 -4.40
C VAL A 66 6.75 3.64 -4.57
N GLN A 67 5.58 3.18 -4.92
CA GLN A 67 5.32 1.80 -5.34
C GLN A 67 5.31 1.76 -6.86
N LEU A 68 6.14 0.90 -7.43
CA LEU A 68 6.33 0.78 -8.86
C LEU A 68 5.62 -0.46 -9.40
N SER A 69 4.97 -0.28 -10.52
CA SER A 69 4.30 -1.34 -11.27
C SER A 69 4.52 -1.16 -12.76
N PHE A 70 4.43 -2.24 -13.52
CA PHE A 70 4.45 -2.15 -14.99
C PHE A 70 3.07 -1.77 -15.52
N PRO A 71 2.98 -0.93 -16.57
CA PRO A 71 1.71 -0.60 -17.22
C PRO A 71 1.30 -1.63 -18.30
N LEU A 72 2.13 -2.64 -18.55
CA LEU A 72 1.93 -3.68 -19.56
C LEU A 72 2.18 -5.08 -19.01
N VAL A 73 1.67 -6.10 -19.70
CA VAL A 73 1.95 -7.51 -19.41
C VAL A 73 3.25 -7.92 -20.06
N GLY A 74 4.11 -8.63 -19.32
CA GLY A 74 5.36 -9.17 -19.87
C GLY A 74 6.03 -10.16 -18.91
N SER A 75 7.01 -10.90 -19.42
CA SER A 75 7.84 -11.78 -18.61
C SER A 75 9.11 -11.05 -18.19
N VAL A 76 9.53 -11.18 -16.95
CA VAL A 76 10.75 -10.58 -16.41
C VAL A 76 11.97 -11.34 -16.96
N VAL A 77 12.88 -10.63 -17.60
CA VAL A 77 14.14 -11.18 -18.10
C VAL A 77 15.34 -10.77 -17.26
N GLU A 78 15.22 -9.68 -16.49
CA GLU A 78 16.29 -9.21 -15.63
C GLU A 78 15.74 -8.41 -14.46
N VAL A 79 16.30 -8.66 -13.27
CA VAL A 79 16.11 -7.86 -12.04
C VAL A 79 17.49 -7.39 -11.61
N LEU A 80 17.71 -6.07 -11.58
CA LEU A 80 19.03 -5.44 -11.44
C LEU A 80 19.28 -4.94 -10.01
N VAL A 81 18.30 -5.08 -9.11
CA VAL A 81 18.36 -4.56 -7.75
C VAL A 81 17.83 -5.56 -6.73
N ASP A 82 18.35 -5.47 -5.52
CA ASP A 82 17.89 -6.22 -4.37
C ASP A 82 17.32 -5.28 -3.28
N ALA A 83 16.54 -5.86 -2.36
CA ALA A 83 16.06 -5.12 -1.19
C ALA A 83 17.23 -4.64 -0.32
N GLY A 84 17.26 -3.35 -0.01
CA GLY A 84 18.35 -2.67 0.69
C GLY A 84 19.29 -1.87 -0.20
N ASP A 85 19.24 -2.05 -1.52
CA ASP A 85 20.08 -1.31 -2.45
C ASP A 85 19.73 0.18 -2.51
N LEU A 86 20.73 1.02 -2.67
CA LEU A 86 20.60 2.45 -2.92
C LEU A 86 20.53 2.72 -4.43
N VAL A 87 19.49 3.42 -4.86
CA VAL A 87 19.26 3.78 -6.26
C VAL A 87 19.10 5.28 -6.43
N ASN A 88 19.46 5.78 -7.62
CA ASN A 88 19.21 7.16 -8.03
C ASN A 88 18.02 7.22 -8.99
N ALA A 89 17.42 8.41 -9.10
CA ALA A 89 16.39 8.63 -10.12
C ALA A 89 16.97 8.37 -11.53
N GLY A 90 16.27 7.55 -12.32
CA GLY A 90 16.67 7.12 -13.65
C GLY A 90 17.39 5.77 -13.71
N ASP A 91 17.79 5.18 -12.59
CA ASP A 91 18.40 3.86 -12.57
C ASP A 91 17.42 2.79 -13.02
N THR A 92 17.87 1.85 -13.85
CA THR A 92 17.06 0.71 -14.33
C THR A 92 16.99 -0.34 -13.23
N LEU A 93 15.77 -0.79 -12.93
CA LEU A 93 15.47 -1.72 -11.85
C LEU A 93 15.12 -3.12 -12.35
N VAL A 94 14.21 -3.18 -13.33
CA VAL A 94 13.71 -4.45 -13.90
C VAL A 94 13.51 -4.28 -15.40
N GLN A 95 13.78 -5.36 -16.15
CA GLN A 95 13.51 -5.43 -17.59
C GLN A 95 12.59 -6.59 -17.93
N LEU A 96 11.62 -6.31 -18.80
CA LEU A 96 10.76 -7.33 -19.40
C LEU A 96 11.32 -7.79 -20.75
N ASP A 97 10.80 -8.93 -21.22
CA ASP A 97 11.09 -9.40 -22.59
C ASP A 97 10.54 -8.40 -23.61
N THR A 98 11.46 -7.88 -24.43
CA THR A 98 11.20 -6.84 -25.41
C THR A 98 11.10 -7.36 -26.85
N ALA A 99 11.30 -8.66 -27.11
CA ALA A 99 11.41 -9.20 -28.46
C ALA A 99 10.19 -8.85 -29.35
N ILE A 100 8.98 -9.01 -28.82
CA ILE A 100 7.75 -8.66 -29.58
C ILE A 100 7.61 -7.15 -29.74
N LEU A 101 7.97 -6.35 -28.72
CA LEU A 101 7.89 -4.90 -28.77
C LEU A 101 8.89 -4.31 -29.76
N GLN A 102 10.12 -4.83 -29.78
CA GLN A 102 11.13 -4.46 -30.78
C GLN A 102 10.68 -4.79 -32.22
N ALA A 103 10.09 -5.98 -32.42
CA ALA A 103 9.54 -6.34 -33.73
C ALA A 103 8.46 -5.36 -34.19
N LYS A 104 7.60 -4.89 -33.26
CA LYS A 104 6.58 -3.87 -33.58
C LYS A 104 7.17 -2.50 -33.90
N VAL A 105 8.24 -2.11 -33.26
CA VAL A 105 8.98 -0.88 -33.60
C VAL A 105 9.53 -0.98 -35.02
N ILE A 106 10.21 -2.08 -35.38
CA ILE A 106 10.77 -2.31 -36.71
C ILE A 106 9.65 -2.30 -37.79
N GLU A 107 8.49 -2.91 -37.50
CA GLU A 107 7.33 -2.87 -38.39
C GLU A 107 6.84 -1.43 -38.60
N ALA A 108 6.70 -0.65 -37.51
CA ALA A 108 6.25 0.73 -37.58
C ALA A 108 7.26 1.62 -38.35
N GLU A 109 8.58 1.45 -38.13
CA GLU A 109 9.62 2.13 -38.88
C GLU A 109 9.55 1.84 -40.39
N ALA A 110 9.33 0.58 -40.75
CA ALA A 110 9.18 0.21 -42.16
C ALA A 110 7.94 0.88 -42.81
N ASN A 111 6.86 1.03 -42.07
CA ASN A 111 5.63 1.72 -42.53
C ASN A 111 5.89 3.22 -42.73
N VAL A 112 6.65 3.89 -41.83
CA VAL A 112 7.07 5.29 -42.01
C VAL A 112 7.89 5.44 -43.28
N ILE A 113 8.91 4.60 -43.47
CA ILE A 113 9.78 4.63 -44.68
C ILE A 113 8.92 4.44 -45.98
N SER A 114 7.95 3.54 -45.94
CA SER A 114 7.05 3.32 -47.05
C SER A 114 6.22 4.57 -47.37
N ALA A 115 5.65 5.22 -46.35
CA ALA A 115 4.85 6.45 -46.55
C ALA A 115 5.72 7.62 -47.05
N GLU A 116 6.93 7.81 -46.53
CA GLU A 116 7.89 8.82 -46.99
C GLU A 116 8.30 8.59 -48.48
N THR A 117 8.49 7.31 -48.83
CA THR A 117 8.77 6.93 -50.22
C THR A 117 7.63 7.32 -51.15
N GLN A 118 6.37 7.15 -50.69
CA GLN A 118 5.19 7.57 -51.47
C GLN A 118 5.15 9.08 -51.64
N VAL A 119 5.42 9.88 -50.61
CA VAL A 119 5.53 11.35 -50.72
C VAL A 119 6.62 11.73 -51.72
N SER A 120 7.82 11.10 -51.61
CA SER A 120 8.93 11.34 -52.52
C SER A 120 8.64 10.98 -53.97
N TYR A 121 7.86 9.92 -54.19
CA TYR A 121 7.37 9.53 -55.49
C TYR A 121 6.39 10.58 -56.09
N LEU A 122 5.35 11.00 -55.33
CA LEU A 122 4.37 11.98 -55.76
C LEU A 122 5.01 13.35 -56.08
N ARG A 123 6.00 13.79 -55.29
CA ARG A 123 6.74 15.03 -55.55
C ARG A 123 7.57 15.00 -56.84
N ARG A 124 7.97 13.83 -57.31
CA ARG A 124 8.74 13.67 -58.57
C ARG A 124 7.86 13.62 -59.80
N ILE A 125 6.56 13.28 -59.64
CA ILE A 125 5.62 13.23 -60.74
C ILE A 125 5.02 14.64 -60.97
N ASN A 126 5.28 15.26 -62.15
CA ASN A 126 4.80 16.60 -62.44
C ASN A 126 3.26 16.75 -62.52
N GLU A 127 2.51 15.63 -62.56
CA GLU A 127 1.04 15.60 -62.65
C GLU A 127 0.36 15.40 -61.28
N SER A 128 1.11 15.30 -60.19
CA SER A 128 0.53 15.17 -58.86
C SER A 128 -0.09 16.48 -58.39
N SER A 129 -1.38 16.44 -58.01
CA SER A 129 -2.02 17.60 -57.39
C SER A 129 -1.44 17.84 -55.99
N ASN A 130 -1.44 19.10 -55.54
CA ASN A 130 -1.02 19.45 -54.18
C ASN A 130 -1.84 18.70 -53.11
N GLU A 131 -3.12 18.39 -53.37
CA GLU A 131 -4.00 17.65 -52.48
C GLU A 131 -3.51 16.20 -52.28
N ASN A 132 -3.00 15.54 -53.35
CA ASN A 132 -2.45 14.19 -53.23
C ASN A 132 -1.14 14.17 -52.42
N ILE A 133 -0.31 15.22 -52.57
CA ILE A 133 0.93 15.35 -51.77
C ILE A 133 0.58 15.59 -50.31
N LEU A 134 -0.36 16.50 -50.02
CA LEU A 134 -0.82 16.77 -48.64
C LEU A 134 -1.42 15.51 -47.96
N ALA A 135 -2.21 14.74 -48.73
CA ALA A 135 -2.79 13.50 -48.24
C ALA A 135 -1.69 12.45 -47.91
N ALA A 136 -0.64 12.36 -48.72
CA ALA A 136 0.48 11.46 -48.49
C ALA A 136 1.36 11.95 -47.31
N GLU A 137 1.54 13.25 -47.13
CA GLU A 137 2.22 13.83 -45.96
C GLU A 137 1.44 13.54 -44.67
N ALA A 138 0.11 13.69 -44.68
CA ALA A 138 -0.73 13.31 -43.55
C ALA A 138 -0.64 11.81 -43.20
N GLU A 139 -0.41 10.96 -44.22
CA GLU A 139 -0.14 9.53 -43.98
C GLU A 139 1.23 9.31 -43.29
N VAL A 140 2.28 10.06 -43.62
CA VAL A 140 3.57 10.03 -42.94
C VAL A 140 3.39 10.42 -41.47
N ASP A 141 2.65 11.50 -41.20
CA ASP A 141 2.38 11.94 -39.82
C ASP A 141 1.63 10.86 -39.02
N ARG A 142 0.68 10.18 -39.65
CA ARG A 142 -0.04 9.07 -39.03
C ARG A 142 0.88 7.90 -38.71
N GLN A 143 1.78 7.52 -39.62
CA GLN A 143 2.74 6.43 -39.39
C GLN A 143 3.75 6.81 -38.31
N ASN A 144 4.22 8.05 -38.26
CA ASN A 144 5.08 8.55 -37.19
C ASN A 144 4.39 8.48 -35.82
N ALA A 145 3.11 8.81 -35.74
CA ALA A 145 2.35 8.66 -34.48
C ALA A 145 2.26 7.20 -34.03
N ILE A 146 2.09 6.24 -34.98
CA ILE A 146 2.09 4.81 -34.68
C ILE A 146 3.49 4.34 -34.18
N LEU A 147 4.57 4.81 -34.85
CA LEU A 147 5.93 4.52 -34.42
C LEU A 147 6.20 5.04 -32.99
N ASN A 148 5.78 6.26 -32.69
CA ASN A 148 5.93 6.84 -31.36
C ASN A 148 5.21 5.98 -30.29
N VAL A 149 4.02 5.46 -30.60
CA VAL A 149 3.30 4.55 -29.69
C VAL A 149 4.05 3.24 -29.50
N ALA A 150 4.67 2.69 -30.56
CA ALA A 150 5.46 1.46 -30.46
C ALA A 150 6.73 1.66 -29.63
N LEU A 151 7.42 2.80 -29.81
CA LEU A 151 8.58 3.18 -29.02
C LEU A 151 8.23 3.37 -27.53
N GLU A 152 7.12 4.05 -27.25
CA GLU A 152 6.66 4.27 -25.88
C GLU A 152 6.36 2.95 -25.17
N ARG A 153 5.70 1.99 -25.86
CA ARG A 153 5.47 0.65 -25.31
C ARG A 153 6.76 -0.13 -25.04
N LEU A 154 7.77 0.05 -25.92
CA LEU A 154 9.09 -0.55 -25.71
C LEU A 154 9.76 0.06 -24.47
N ASN A 155 9.70 1.38 -24.30
CA ASN A 155 10.24 2.06 -23.12
C ASN A 155 9.54 1.59 -21.82
N GLN A 156 8.24 1.36 -21.87
CA GLN A 156 7.46 0.86 -20.73
C GLN A 156 7.83 -0.57 -20.31
N ALA A 157 8.58 -1.31 -21.11
CA ALA A 157 9.11 -2.62 -20.74
C ALA A 157 10.32 -2.55 -19.81
N THR A 158 10.87 -1.35 -19.57
CA THR A 158 11.95 -1.10 -18.62
C THR A 158 11.42 -0.29 -17.46
N LEU A 159 11.52 -0.84 -16.25
CA LEU A 159 11.14 -0.14 -15.03
C LEU A 159 12.35 0.66 -14.52
N VAL A 160 12.17 1.96 -14.37
CA VAL A 160 13.19 2.87 -13.85
C VAL A 160 12.76 3.51 -12.54
N ALA A 161 13.72 3.86 -11.69
CA ALA A 161 13.48 4.57 -10.45
C ALA A 161 13.03 6.02 -10.73
N PRO A 162 11.83 6.46 -10.31
CA PRO A 162 11.41 7.85 -10.49
C PRO A 162 12.01 8.80 -9.45
N ILE A 163 12.48 8.27 -8.33
CA ILE A 163 13.14 9.00 -7.24
C ILE A 163 14.39 8.24 -6.79
N GLY A 164 15.36 8.96 -6.22
CA GLY A 164 16.45 8.32 -5.48
C GLY A 164 15.97 7.87 -4.10
N GLY A 165 16.49 6.74 -3.64
CA GLY A 165 16.13 6.17 -2.33
C GLY A 165 16.71 4.78 -2.11
N THR A 166 16.19 4.07 -1.14
CA THR A 166 16.52 2.68 -0.86
C THR A 166 15.38 1.77 -1.32
N ILE A 167 15.71 0.66 -1.96
CA ILE A 167 14.72 -0.38 -2.31
C ILE A 167 14.22 -1.03 -1.01
N ALA A 168 12.96 -0.82 -0.70
CA ALA A 168 12.34 -1.40 0.50
C ALA A 168 11.90 -2.84 0.28
N SER A 169 11.33 -3.15 -0.90
CA SER A 169 10.97 -4.52 -1.30
C SER A 169 11.14 -4.72 -2.80
N VAL A 170 11.43 -5.97 -3.17
CA VAL A 170 11.41 -6.48 -4.55
C VAL A 170 10.48 -7.68 -4.55
N ASP A 171 9.28 -7.49 -5.12
CA ASP A 171 8.18 -8.46 -5.07
C ASP A 171 8.01 -9.17 -6.42
N ILE A 172 9.12 -9.39 -7.13
CA ILE A 172 9.15 -10.02 -8.45
C ILE A 172 10.42 -10.87 -8.62
N SER A 173 10.32 -11.91 -9.43
CA SER A 173 11.43 -12.82 -9.71
C SER A 173 11.69 -12.97 -11.22
N LEU A 174 12.92 -13.36 -11.56
CA LEU A 174 13.29 -13.69 -12.94
C LEU A 174 12.36 -14.76 -13.52
N GLY A 175 11.85 -14.54 -14.73
CA GLY A 175 10.94 -15.46 -15.43
C GLY A 175 9.48 -15.33 -15.02
N GLU A 176 9.17 -14.52 -14.02
CA GLU A 176 7.80 -14.26 -13.59
C GLU A 176 7.06 -13.36 -14.60
N THR A 177 5.74 -13.49 -14.68
CA THR A 177 4.91 -12.66 -15.55
C THR A 177 4.24 -11.56 -14.74
N VAL A 178 4.49 -10.31 -15.12
CA VAL A 178 3.84 -9.14 -14.52
C VAL A 178 2.52 -8.82 -15.21
N THR A 179 1.63 -8.22 -14.43
CA THR A 179 0.36 -7.64 -14.92
C THR A 179 0.26 -6.18 -14.51
N PRO A 180 -0.44 -5.33 -15.30
CA PRO A 180 -0.61 -3.92 -14.97
C PRO A 180 -1.21 -3.72 -13.58
N GLY A 181 -0.60 -2.81 -12.80
CA GLY A 181 -1.04 -2.46 -11.45
C GLY A 181 -0.53 -3.37 -10.34
N LEU A 182 0.16 -4.47 -10.66
CA LEU A 182 0.87 -5.26 -9.64
C LEU A 182 2.12 -4.49 -9.20
N VAL A 183 2.20 -4.17 -7.91
CA VAL A 183 3.40 -3.54 -7.34
C VAL A 183 4.54 -4.57 -7.36
N VAL A 184 5.65 -4.21 -7.96
CA VAL A 184 6.83 -5.09 -8.11
C VAL A 184 8.04 -4.60 -7.33
N ILE A 185 8.16 -3.29 -7.14
CA ILE A 185 9.25 -2.68 -6.35
C ILE A 185 8.66 -1.53 -5.52
N THR A 186 9.14 -1.42 -4.29
CA THR A 186 8.86 -0.29 -3.42
C THR A 186 10.17 0.43 -3.09
N ILE A 187 10.20 1.75 -3.33
CA ILE A 187 11.34 2.64 -3.03
C ILE A 187 10.92 3.61 -1.94
N GLY A 188 11.79 3.87 -0.96
CA GLY A 188 11.58 4.88 0.06
C GLY A 188 12.86 5.58 0.48
N ASP A 189 12.74 6.85 0.92
CA ASP A 189 13.84 7.55 1.58
C ASP A 189 13.91 7.13 3.06
N LEU A 190 14.60 6.02 3.32
CA LEU A 190 14.71 5.46 4.67
C LEU A 190 15.55 6.31 5.65
N LYS A 191 16.16 7.41 5.17
CA LYS A 191 16.87 8.37 6.04
C LYS A 191 15.94 9.40 6.66
N LYS A 192 14.73 9.56 6.07
CA LYS A 192 13.72 10.51 6.54
C LYS A 192 12.45 9.76 6.81
N MET A 193 12.25 9.45 8.09
CA MET A 193 11.06 8.76 8.56
C MET A 193 10.08 9.74 9.20
N GLN A 194 8.82 9.41 9.14
CA GLN A 194 7.71 10.09 9.82
C GLN A 194 6.79 9.06 10.46
N ILE A 195 5.98 9.51 11.37
CA ILE A 195 4.97 8.71 12.04
C ILE A 195 3.61 9.03 11.43
N GLU A 196 2.83 8.01 11.11
CA GLU A 196 1.44 8.16 10.67
C GLU A 196 0.52 7.43 11.65
N THR A 197 -0.42 8.17 12.26
CA THR A 197 -1.44 7.54 13.13
C THR A 197 -2.40 6.69 12.29
N THR A 198 -2.87 5.60 12.86
CA THR A 198 -3.75 4.63 12.16
C THR A 198 -5.18 4.61 12.70
N ASP A 199 -5.38 4.95 13.98
CA ASP A 199 -6.66 4.78 14.68
C ASP A 199 -7.12 6.02 15.46
N LEU A 200 -6.62 7.22 15.12
CA LEU A 200 -7.04 8.43 15.80
C LEU A 200 -8.52 8.71 15.53
N SER A 201 -9.31 8.70 16.61
CA SER A 201 -10.78 8.84 16.54
C SER A 201 -11.21 10.25 16.10
N GLU A 202 -12.35 10.33 15.38
CA GLU A 202 -12.97 11.62 15.04
C GLU A 202 -13.32 12.47 16.28
N ARG A 203 -13.46 11.84 17.46
CA ARG A 203 -13.78 12.55 18.71
C ARG A 203 -12.58 13.32 19.25
N ASP A 204 -11.37 12.81 18.99
CA ASP A 204 -10.13 13.33 19.50
C ASP A 204 -9.47 14.33 18.53
N ILE A 205 -9.85 14.27 17.24
CA ILE A 205 -9.28 15.13 16.19
C ILE A 205 -9.47 16.64 16.44
N PRO A 206 -10.58 17.15 17.05
CA PRO A 206 -10.72 18.57 17.34
C PRO A 206 -9.66 19.12 18.33
N ASP A 207 -9.09 18.26 19.15
CA ASP A 207 -8.07 18.60 20.14
C ASP A 207 -6.64 18.54 19.57
N VAL A 208 -6.46 17.97 18.36
CA VAL A 208 -5.17 17.87 17.69
C VAL A 208 -4.95 19.04 16.73
N LYS A 209 -3.79 19.67 16.83
CA LYS A 209 -3.39 20.81 15.97
C LYS A 209 -1.98 20.63 15.45
N VAL A 210 -1.73 21.19 14.28
CA VAL A 210 -0.38 21.27 13.72
C VAL A 210 0.49 22.12 14.62
N GLY A 211 1.70 21.62 14.92
CA GLY A 211 2.68 22.25 15.81
C GLY A 211 2.70 21.70 17.23
N GLN A 212 1.72 20.87 17.60
CA GLN A 212 1.74 20.23 18.91
C GLN A 212 2.87 19.22 19.04
N SER A 213 3.44 19.12 20.24
CA SER A 213 4.45 18.14 20.59
C SER A 213 3.82 16.76 20.77
N ALA A 214 4.51 15.72 20.35
CA ALA A 214 4.10 14.34 20.52
C ALA A 214 5.26 13.51 21.10
N SER A 215 4.92 12.61 22.02
CA SER A 215 5.81 11.55 22.49
C SER A 215 5.46 10.27 21.74
N ILE A 216 6.46 9.60 21.17
CA ILE A 216 6.33 8.40 20.36
C ILE A 216 7.08 7.26 21.06
N SER A 217 6.35 6.23 21.44
CA SER A 217 6.93 4.99 22.01
C SER A 217 6.95 3.90 20.94
N VAL A 218 8.13 3.36 20.67
CA VAL A 218 8.33 2.23 19.75
C VAL A 218 8.66 0.98 20.54
N ASP A 219 7.68 0.10 20.73
CA ASP A 219 7.81 -1.10 21.57
C ASP A 219 8.96 -2.01 21.13
N ALA A 220 9.19 -2.12 19.83
CA ALA A 220 10.25 -2.97 19.27
C ALA A 220 11.67 -2.51 19.64
N LEU A 221 11.84 -1.25 20.01
CA LEU A 221 13.14 -0.66 20.36
C LEU A 221 13.25 -0.31 21.85
N ASP A 222 12.15 -0.41 22.62
CA ASP A 222 12.05 0.07 24.01
C ASP A 222 12.57 1.51 24.15
N GLN A 223 12.21 2.36 23.16
CA GLN A 223 12.66 3.75 23.07
C GLN A 223 11.47 4.70 22.95
N GLU A 224 11.61 5.82 23.64
CA GLU A 224 10.71 6.95 23.54
C GLU A 224 11.39 8.09 22.77
N MET A 225 10.68 8.64 21.79
CA MET A 225 11.15 9.70 20.92
C MET A 225 10.19 10.88 20.98
N SER A 226 10.70 12.06 20.65
CA SER A 226 9.87 13.27 20.49
C SER A 226 9.68 13.62 19.02
N GLY A 227 8.57 14.29 18.75
CA GLY A 227 8.23 14.77 17.42
C GLY A 227 7.18 15.86 17.46
N LEU A 228 6.90 16.43 16.29
CA LEU A 228 5.91 17.48 16.11
C LEU A 228 4.84 17.07 15.10
N VAL A 229 3.59 17.38 15.41
CA VAL A 229 2.47 17.24 14.47
C VAL A 229 2.71 18.22 13.29
N THR A 230 2.94 17.67 12.11
CA THR A 230 3.21 18.46 10.90
C THR A 230 2.00 18.62 10.01
N ARG A 231 1.11 17.62 10.00
CA ARG A 231 -0.08 17.64 9.14
C ARG A 231 -1.17 16.74 9.69
N ILE A 232 -2.40 17.19 9.53
CA ILE A 232 -3.61 16.37 9.73
C ILE A 232 -4.19 16.13 8.34
N VAL A 233 -4.46 14.87 8.01
CA VAL A 233 -5.11 14.51 6.73
C VAL A 233 -6.60 14.75 6.88
N GLU A 234 -7.15 15.61 6.03
CA GLU A 234 -8.55 16.04 6.13
C GLU A 234 -9.57 14.95 5.72
N GLN A 235 -9.10 13.94 5.00
CA GLN A 235 -9.93 12.82 4.58
C GLN A 235 -9.89 11.72 5.64
N ALA A 236 -11.05 11.44 6.22
CA ALA A 236 -11.22 10.30 7.11
C ALA A 236 -11.14 8.96 6.37
N SER A 237 -10.73 7.92 7.07
CA SER A 237 -10.86 6.53 6.66
C SER A 237 -11.75 5.77 7.66
N SER A 238 -12.21 4.58 7.30
CA SER A 238 -13.00 3.74 8.20
C SER A 238 -12.26 2.43 8.45
N ILE A 239 -12.02 2.12 9.73
CA ILE A 239 -11.36 0.89 10.17
C ILE A 239 -12.28 0.21 11.20
N GLY A 240 -12.70 -1.02 10.89
CA GLY A 240 -13.58 -1.78 11.79
C GLY A 240 -14.97 -1.19 12.02
N GLY A 241 -15.38 -0.16 11.25
CA GLY A 241 -16.64 0.58 11.41
C GLY A 241 -16.46 1.91 12.12
N ASP A 242 -15.31 2.21 12.69
CA ASP A 242 -14.98 3.48 13.30
C ASP A 242 -14.38 4.45 12.28
N VAL A 243 -14.70 5.75 12.44
CA VAL A 243 -14.13 6.83 11.63
C VAL A 243 -12.83 7.29 12.26
N VAL A 244 -11.75 7.21 11.49
CA VAL A 244 -10.41 7.56 11.96
C VAL A 244 -9.74 8.57 11.02
N TYR A 245 -8.90 9.41 11.60
CA TYR A 245 -8.11 10.41 10.90
C TYR A 245 -6.62 10.09 10.99
N LYS A 246 -5.90 10.38 9.92
CA LYS A 246 -4.45 10.23 9.88
C LYS A 246 -3.79 11.55 10.25
N VAL A 247 -2.91 11.48 11.25
CA VAL A 247 -2.04 12.59 11.65
C VAL A 247 -0.60 12.22 11.34
N ILE A 248 0.13 13.14 10.75
CA ILE A 248 1.53 12.97 10.38
C ILE A 248 2.39 13.76 11.35
N ILE A 249 3.36 13.05 11.93
CA ILE A 249 4.26 13.57 12.95
C ILE A 249 5.69 13.40 12.43
N SER A 250 6.44 14.51 12.39
CA SER A 250 7.88 14.46 12.13
C SER A 250 8.63 14.05 13.39
N LEU A 251 9.65 13.21 13.23
CA LEU A 251 10.58 12.90 14.31
C LEU A 251 11.65 13.98 14.39
N ASP A 252 12.04 14.36 15.61
CA ASP A 252 13.16 15.27 15.86
C ASP A 252 14.49 14.58 15.54
N GLU A 253 14.63 13.32 15.98
CA GLU A 253 15.75 12.44 15.67
C GLU A 253 15.22 11.04 15.35
N ALA A 254 15.73 10.44 14.28
CA ALA A 254 15.39 9.07 13.88
C ALA A 254 16.55 8.13 14.19
N PRO A 255 16.39 7.18 15.15
CA PRO A 255 17.40 6.16 15.42
C PRO A 255 17.70 5.31 14.17
N PRO A 256 18.94 4.88 13.97
CA PRO A 256 19.33 4.07 12.80
C PRO A 256 18.69 2.68 12.78
N GLU A 257 18.18 2.21 13.91
CA GLU A 257 17.45 0.95 14.07
C GLU A 257 15.99 1.04 13.59
N LEU A 258 15.48 2.25 13.40
CA LEU A 258 14.10 2.47 12.97
C LEU A 258 13.87 1.84 11.58
N ARG A 259 12.78 1.09 11.45
CA ARG A 259 12.44 0.43 10.19
C ARG A 259 11.03 0.82 9.73
N TRP A 260 10.85 0.89 8.42
CA TRP A 260 9.55 1.07 7.82
C TRP A 260 8.58 -0.03 8.24
N GLY A 261 7.36 0.36 8.65
CA GLY A 261 6.31 -0.57 9.10
C GLY A 261 6.38 -0.95 10.58
N MET A 262 7.35 -0.46 11.35
CA MET A 262 7.32 -0.63 12.80
C MET A 262 6.11 0.08 13.39
N SER A 263 5.46 -0.57 14.36
CA SER A 263 4.37 0.00 15.13
C SER A 263 4.88 0.91 16.23
N ALA A 264 4.14 1.96 16.52
CA ALA A 264 4.41 2.90 17.59
C ALA A 264 3.10 3.30 18.30
N GLU A 265 3.19 3.72 19.54
CA GLU A 265 2.15 4.44 20.25
C GLU A 265 2.53 5.93 20.28
N VAL A 266 1.59 6.77 19.95
CA VAL A 266 1.79 8.22 19.94
C VAL A 266 0.91 8.85 21.00
N ARG A 267 1.48 9.78 21.76
CA ARG A 267 0.78 10.63 22.74
C ARG A 267 0.98 12.08 22.33
N ILE A 268 -0.08 12.73 21.87
CA ILE A 268 -0.08 14.13 21.43
C ILE A 268 -0.53 15.00 22.59
N ASN A 269 0.23 16.05 22.91
CA ASN A 269 -0.10 17.00 23.97
C ASN A 269 -1.12 18.04 23.41
N ALA A 270 -2.38 17.94 23.85
CA ALA A 270 -3.47 18.76 23.34
C ALA A 270 -3.55 20.19 23.93
N GLU A 271 -2.67 20.57 24.85
CA GLU A 271 -2.70 21.86 25.56
C GLU A 271 -1.79 22.96 25.00
N GLU A 272 -1.09 22.73 23.89
CA GLU A 272 -0.24 23.77 23.25
C GLU A 272 -0.86 24.43 22.03
#